data_21d25daa1ce5ea3f9b8631f5f93b0dbc
#
_entry.id   21d25daa1ce5ea3f9b8631f5f93b0dbc
#
_cell.length_a   1.000
_cell.length_b   1.000
_cell.length_c   1.000
_cell.angle_alpha   90.00
_cell.angle_beta   90.00
_cell.angle_gamma   90.00
#
_symmetry.space_group_name_H-M   'P 1'
#
loop_
_entity.id
_entity.type
_entity.pdbx_description
1 polymer ?
#
loop_
_entity_poly.entity_id
_entity_poly.type
_entity_poly.pdbx_seq_one_letter_code
_entity_poly.pdbx_strand_id
1 'polypeptide(L)'
;MRGAASYWVLLGASGAFGPNGTGRDGRTSLYGIDGFWKWKSERAMGGFPFVKVQAELMQRDLTAAATEIFPREHFHDWGGYAQVNWGYKPGWVAGLRFDNVGGDDGMPADPTLAPRWRVSPVWTWFPTEYSKLRLQYNYDHQKLFGHEQSLWLQLEFLLGAHAAHKF
;
A
#
# COMPACT_ATOMS: atom_id res chain seq x y z
N MET A 1 -29.66 17.46 -16.86
CA MET A 1 -28.32 17.49 -17.49
C MET A 1 -27.45 16.47 -16.74
N ARG A 2 -27.04 15.36 -17.38
CA ARG A 2 -26.09 14.40 -16.78
C ARG A 2 -24.74 15.12 -16.72
N GLY A 3 -24.19 15.29 -15.53
CA GLY A 3 -22.85 15.83 -15.37
C GLY A 3 -21.85 14.87 -16.01
N ALA A 4 -21.04 15.35 -16.92
CA ALA A 4 -19.93 14.60 -17.46
C ALA A 4 -18.94 14.25 -16.33
N ALA A 5 -18.27 13.13 -16.43
CA ALA A 5 -17.29 12.65 -15.47
C ALA A 5 -16.09 12.08 -16.23
N SER A 6 -14.91 12.30 -15.69
CA SER A 6 -13.67 11.75 -16.24
C SER A 6 -13.22 10.54 -15.44
N TYR A 7 -12.73 9.52 -16.15
CA TYR A 7 -12.24 8.26 -15.58
C TYR A 7 -10.83 8.00 -16.07
N TRP A 8 -9.99 7.53 -15.18
CA TRP A 8 -8.65 7.03 -15.48
C TRP A 8 -8.48 5.63 -14.90
N VAL A 9 -7.91 4.74 -15.68
CA VAL A 9 -7.55 3.38 -15.27
C VAL A 9 -6.10 3.14 -15.65
N LEU A 10 -5.34 2.59 -14.73
CA LEU A 10 -3.98 2.10 -14.97
C LEU A 10 -3.87 0.71 -14.37
N LEU A 11 -3.28 -0.21 -15.13
CA LEU A 11 -2.99 -1.57 -14.67
C LEU A 11 -1.49 -1.82 -14.89
N GLY A 12 -0.85 -2.44 -13.93
CA GLY A 12 0.56 -2.77 -13.97
C GLY A 12 0.80 -4.23 -13.59
N ALA A 13 1.91 -4.76 -14.11
CA ALA A 13 2.47 -6.02 -13.69
C ALA A 13 4.00 -5.86 -13.58
N SER A 14 4.59 -6.47 -12.57
CA SER A 14 6.02 -6.39 -12.28
C SER A 14 6.59 -7.75 -11.90
N GLY A 15 7.90 -7.91 -12.08
CA GLY A 15 8.61 -9.10 -11.63
C GLY A 15 10.07 -8.79 -11.34
N ALA A 16 10.63 -9.44 -10.32
CA ALA A 16 12.04 -9.36 -9.98
C ALA A 16 12.56 -10.76 -9.62
N PHE A 17 13.73 -11.11 -10.14
CA PHE A 17 14.32 -12.44 -9.99
C PHE A 17 15.79 -12.31 -9.70
N GLY A 18 16.30 -13.06 -8.72
CA GLY A 18 17.72 -12.99 -8.43
C GLY A 18 18.17 -13.92 -7.31
N PRO A 19 19.48 -13.98 -7.08
CA PRO A 19 20.03 -14.60 -5.89
C PRO A 19 19.63 -13.82 -4.65
N ASN A 20 19.54 -14.49 -3.50
CA ASN A 20 19.32 -13.87 -2.21
C ASN A 20 20.50 -14.10 -1.26
N GLY A 21 20.49 -13.44 -0.10
CA GLY A 21 21.58 -13.48 0.88
C GLY A 21 21.67 -14.75 1.71
N THR A 22 20.84 -15.78 1.47
CA THR A 22 20.84 -17.00 2.31
C THR A 22 21.96 -17.97 1.96
N GLY A 23 22.59 -17.84 0.77
CA GLY A 23 23.71 -18.67 0.32
C GLY A 23 23.79 -18.79 -1.20
N ARG A 24 24.75 -19.58 -1.67
CA ARG A 24 25.07 -19.71 -3.11
C ARG A 24 23.87 -20.13 -3.97
N ASP A 25 23.00 -20.99 -3.43
CA ASP A 25 21.81 -21.52 -4.12
C ASP A 25 20.52 -20.83 -3.70
N GLY A 26 20.62 -19.75 -2.90
CA GLY A 26 19.49 -18.96 -2.47
C GLY A 26 18.95 -18.13 -3.63
N ARG A 27 17.62 -18.18 -3.86
CA ARG A 27 16.94 -17.44 -4.92
C ARG A 27 15.65 -16.83 -4.44
N THR A 28 15.30 -15.67 -4.98
CA THR A 28 14.02 -15.01 -4.76
C THR A 28 13.40 -14.64 -6.09
N SER A 29 12.12 -14.95 -6.23
CA SER A 29 11.26 -14.51 -7.31
C SER A 29 10.12 -13.69 -6.73
N LEU A 30 9.90 -12.49 -7.27
CA LEU A 30 8.81 -11.59 -6.90
C LEU A 30 7.93 -11.37 -8.12
N TYR A 31 6.63 -11.43 -7.90
CA TYR A 31 5.61 -11.14 -8.90
C TYR A 31 4.65 -10.11 -8.31
N GLY A 32 4.27 -9.12 -9.08
CA GLY A 32 3.35 -8.08 -8.65
C GLY A 32 2.34 -7.75 -9.74
N ILE A 33 1.12 -7.46 -9.31
CA ILE A 33 0.09 -6.83 -10.13
C ILE A 33 -0.47 -5.64 -9.36
N ASP A 34 -0.73 -4.56 -10.06
CA ASP A 34 -1.30 -3.35 -9.47
C ASP A 34 -2.39 -2.76 -10.36
N GLY A 35 -3.29 -2.03 -9.71
CA GLY A 35 -4.37 -1.34 -10.37
C GLY A 35 -4.64 0.01 -9.72
N PHE A 36 -4.91 0.98 -10.57
CA PHE A 36 -5.31 2.32 -10.17
C PHE A 36 -6.54 2.72 -10.96
N TRP A 37 -7.55 3.23 -10.26
CA TRP A 37 -8.74 3.82 -10.83
C TRP A 37 -9.02 5.16 -10.18
N LYS A 38 -9.37 6.16 -10.99
CA LYS A 38 -9.76 7.48 -10.53
C LYS A 38 -10.99 7.97 -11.28
N TRP A 39 -11.97 8.42 -10.52
CA TRP A 39 -13.10 9.15 -10.98
C TRP A 39 -13.01 10.62 -10.54
N LYS A 40 -13.38 11.54 -11.40
CA LYS A 40 -13.45 12.97 -11.10
C LYS A 40 -14.67 13.57 -11.78
N SER A 41 -15.42 14.41 -11.07
CA SER A 41 -16.50 15.18 -11.64
C SER A 41 -15.95 16.28 -12.56
N GLU A 42 -16.54 16.48 -13.75
CA GLU A 42 -16.16 17.59 -14.64
C GLU A 42 -16.56 18.98 -14.10
N ARG A 43 -17.52 19.03 -13.18
CA ARG A 43 -17.89 20.24 -12.44
C ARG A 43 -16.99 20.49 -11.23
N ALA A 44 -15.89 19.78 -11.12
CA ALA A 44 -15.00 19.84 -9.98
C ALA A 44 -14.31 21.21 -9.88
N MET A 45 -14.53 21.90 -8.79
CA MET A 45 -13.75 23.08 -8.40
C MET A 45 -12.48 22.63 -7.66
N GLY A 46 -11.31 23.05 -8.14
CA GLY A 46 -10.03 22.70 -7.52
C GLY A 46 -9.75 21.20 -7.48
N GLY A 47 -10.28 20.42 -8.44
CA GLY A 47 -10.05 18.97 -8.49
C GLY A 47 -11.02 18.10 -7.66
N PHE A 48 -12.04 18.68 -7.02
CA PHE A 48 -13.01 18.00 -6.16
C PHE A 48 -14.44 18.09 -6.71
N PRO A 49 -15.35 17.11 -6.47
CA PRO A 49 -15.07 15.84 -5.81
C PRO A 49 -14.35 14.82 -6.71
N PHE A 50 -13.63 13.89 -6.07
CA PHE A 50 -13.03 12.75 -6.77
C PHE A 50 -13.08 11.49 -5.89
N VAL A 51 -13.02 10.32 -6.53
CA VAL A 51 -12.74 9.05 -5.88
C VAL A 51 -11.52 8.42 -6.55
N LYS A 52 -10.61 7.91 -5.75
CA LYS A 52 -9.42 7.20 -6.20
C LYS A 52 -9.36 5.83 -5.49
N VAL A 53 -9.24 4.76 -6.27
CA VAL A 53 -9.01 3.40 -5.77
C VAL A 53 -7.67 2.93 -6.27
N GLN A 54 -6.92 2.28 -5.42
CA GLN A 54 -5.63 1.69 -5.74
C GLN A 54 -5.51 0.36 -5.01
N ALA A 55 -5.00 -0.66 -5.71
CA ALA A 55 -4.73 -1.97 -5.13
C ALA A 55 -3.44 -2.53 -5.71
N GLU A 56 -2.75 -3.33 -4.91
CA GLU A 56 -1.56 -4.06 -5.31
C GLU A 56 -1.57 -5.42 -4.64
N LEU A 57 -1.18 -6.45 -5.38
CA LEU A 57 -0.96 -7.80 -4.89
C LEU A 57 0.43 -8.25 -5.32
N MET A 58 1.19 -8.77 -4.38
CA MET A 58 2.53 -9.31 -4.60
C MET A 58 2.62 -10.74 -4.09
N GLN A 59 3.35 -11.57 -4.82
CA GLN A 59 3.76 -12.91 -4.41
C GLN A 59 5.28 -12.98 -4.38
N ARG A 60 5.81 -13.64 -3.35
CA ARG A 60 7.22 -13.96 -3.21
C ARG A 60 7.41 -15.47 -3.14
N ASP A 61 8.26 -16.00 -4.01
CA ASP A 61 8.80 -17.35 -3.93
C ASP A 61 10.27 -17.25 -3.51
N LEU A 62 10.60 -17.72 -2.33
CA LEU A 62 11.94 -17.66 -1.76
C LEU A 62 12.46 -19.06 -1.51
N THR A 63 13.62 -19.36 -2.08
CA THR A 63 14.41 -20.55 -1.78
C THR A 63 15.57 -20.13 -0.88
N ALA A 64 15.54 -20.56 0.38
CA ALA A 64 16.67 -20.45 1.29
C ALA A 64 17.68 -21.57 1.02
N ALA A 65 18.94 -21.21 0.88
CA ALA A 65 20.01 -22.19 0.69
C ALA A 65 20.19 -23.07 1.94
N ALA A 66 20.58 -24.32 1.77
CA ALA A 66 20.95 -25.18 2.88
C ALA A 66 22.18 -24.61 3.63
N THR A 67 22.16 -24.72 4.94
CA THR A 67 23.31 -24.43 5.83
C THR A 67 23.75 -25.71 6.55
N GLU A 68 24.77 -25.64 7.38
CA GLU A 68 25.21 -26.80 8.21
C GLU A 68 24.15 -27.26 9.22
N ILE A 69 23.22 -26.36 9.58
CA ILE A 69 22.23 -26.59 10.64
C ILE A 69 20.82 -26.77 10.07
N PHE A 70 20.50 -26.03 8.97
CA PHE A 70 19.17 -26.01 8.37
C PHE A 70 19.18 -26.56 6.95
N PRO A 71 18.22 -27.42 6.57
CA PRO A 71 18.06 -27.89 5.19
C PRO A 71 17.62 -26.72 4.29
N ARG A 72 17.63 -26.96 2.97
CA ARG A 72 17.03 -26.05 2.01
C ARG A 72 15.54 -25.91 2.27
N GLU A 73 15.04 -24.70 2.30
CA GLU A 73 13.62 -24.39 2.48
C GLU A 73 13.06 -23.57 1.33
N HIS A 74 11.77 -23.73 1.07
CA HIS A 74 11.00 -22.97 0.11
C HIS A 74 9.86 -22.26 0.83
N PHE A 75 9.75 -20.95 0.62
CA PHE A 75 8.71 -20.11 1.20
C PHE A 75 7.88 -19.51 0.10
N HIS A 76 6.56 -19.58 0.25
CA HIS A 76 5.59 -18.94 -0.61
C HIS A 76 4.82 -17.91 0.21
N ASP A 77 5.12 -16.64 -0.01
CA ASP A 77 4.48 -15.55 0.69
C ASP A 77 3.68 -14.71 -0.29
N TRP A 78 2.65 -14.09 0.20
CA TRP A 78 1.88 -13.12 -0.53
C TRP A 78 1.54 -11.93 0.36
N GLY A 79 1.38 -10.79 -0.26
CA GLY A 79 0.96 -9.57 0.42
C GLY A 79 0.25 -8.66 -0.55
N GLY A 80 -0.66 -7.86 -0.03
CA GLY A 80 -1.35 -6.91 -0.86
C GLY A 80 -2.08 -5.87 -0.04
N TYR A 81 -2.50 -4.83 -0.75
CA TYR A 81 -3.35 -3.82 -0.17
C TYR A 81 -4.41 -3.34 -1.17
N ALA A 82 -5.47 -2.80 -0.62
CA ALA A 82 -6.44 -2.00 -1.34
C ALA A 82 -6.74 -0.73 -0.56
N GLN A 83 -6.83 0.41 -1.26
CA GLN A 83 -7.19 1.68 -0.64
C GLN A 83 -8.18 2.46 -1.50
N VAL A 84 -9.07 3.17 -0.82
CA VAL A 84 -9.96 4.16 -1.42
C VAL A 84 -9.70 5.52 -0.79
N ASN A 85 -9.68 6.57 -1.63
CA ASN A 85 -9.59 7.95 -1.18
C ASN A 85 -10.73 8.75 -1.83
N TRP A 86 -11.49 9.44 -1.01
CA TRP A 86 -12.59 10.28 -1.41
C TRP A 86 -12.31 11.74 -1.08
N GLY A 87 -12.03 12.51 -2.12
CA GLY A 87 -11.96 13.98 -2.02
C GLY A 87 -13.37 14.54 -2.09
N TYR A 88 -13.98 14.84 -0.96
CA TYR A 88 -15.40 15.21 -0.87
C TYR A 88 -15.65 16.73 -0.98
N LYS A 89 -14.66 17.54 -0.66
CA LYS A 89 -14.66 18.99 -0.84
C LYS A 89 -13.24 19.52 -1.04
N PRO A 90 -13.06 20.73 -1.59
CA PRO A 90 -11.74 21.32 -1.81
C PRO A 90 -10.88 21.26 -0.54
N GLY A 91 -9.67 20.73 -0.66
CA GLY A 91 -8.71 20.56 0.42
C GLY A 91 -8.94 19.40 1.39
N TRP A 92 -10.03 18.61 1.28
CA TRP A 92 -10.36 17.56 2.24
C TRP A 92 -10.51 16.20 1.58
N VAL A 93 -9.80 15.23 2.12
CA VAL A 93 -9.81 13.84 1.64
C VAL A 93 -9.99 12.89 2.82
N ALA A 94 -10.95 11.99 2.73
CA ALA A 94 -11.09 10.83 3.60
C ALA A 94 -10.62 9.58 2.86
N GLY A 95 -9.98 8.65 3.52
CA GLY A 95 -9.50 7.41 2.94
C GLY A 95 -9.61 6.24 3.88
N LEU A 96 -9.61 5.05 3.28
CA LEU A 96 -9.53 3.78 3.99
C LEU A 96 -8.57 2.88 3.24
N ARG A 97 -7.66 2.24 3.97
CA ARG A 97 -6.73 1.25 3.45
C ARG A 97 -6.86 -0.05 4.23
N PHE A 98 -6.82 -1.15 3.51
CA PHE A 98 -6.71 -2.51 4.04
C PHE A 98 -5.46 -3.15 3.50
N ASP A 99 -4.64 -3.70 4.39
CA ASP A 99 -3.42 -4.46 4.07
C ASP A 99 -3.58 -5.88 4.60
N ASN A 100 -3.05 -6.86 3.85
CA ASN A 100 -3.00 -8.25 4.28
C ASN A 100 -1.69 -8.88 3.81
N VAL A 101 -1.08 -9.70 4.68
CA VAL A 101 0.14 -10.46 4.39
C VAL A 101 -0.04 -11.86 4.95
N GLY A 102 0.36 -12.86 4.19
CA GLY A 102 0.32 -14.27 4.59
C GLY A 102 1.38 -15.07 3.83
N GLY A 103 1.60 -16.30 4.26
CA GLY A 103 2.59 -17.18 3.64
C GLY A 103 2.98 -18.34 4.54
N ASP A 104 4.10 -18.95 4.19
CA ASP A 104 4.69 -20.07 4.94
C ASP A 104 5.41 -19.57 6.18
N ASP A 105 5.25 -20.30 7.29
CA ASP A 105 5.80 -19.94 8.60
C ASP A 105 7.25 -20.42 8.80
N GLY A 106 7.79 -21.26 7.89
CA GLY A 106 9.11 -21.88 8.01
C GLY A 106 9.16 -23.10 8.95
N MET A 107 10.30 -23.76 9.02
CA MET A 107 10.55 -24.86 9.94
C MET A 107 11.88 -24.65 10.71
N PRO A 108 11.88 -24.41 12.04
CA PRO A 108 10.71 -24.24 12.91
C PRO A 108 9.91 -22.99 12.58
N ALA A 109 8.60 -23.00 12.85
CA ALA A 109 7.72 -21.88 12.55
C ALA A 109 8.23 -20.57 13.16
N ASP A 110 8.42 -19.54 12.30
CA ASP A 110 8.85 -18.21 12.73
C ASP A 110 7.61 -17.34 13.00
N PRO A 111 7.38 -16.92 14.25
CA PRO A 111 6.25 -16.07 14.60
C PRO A 111 6.20 -14.75 13.85
N THR A 112 7.33 -14.25 13.36
CA THR A 112 7.39 -12.97 12.62
C THR A 112 6.82 -13.09 11.22
N LEU A 113 6.72 -14.31 10.66
CA LEU A 113 6.11 -14.61 9.36
C LEU A 113 4.61 -14.86 9.45
N ALA A 114 4.05 -14.94 10.65
CA ALA A 114 2.62 -15.22 10.86
C ALA A 114 1.73 -14.23 10.09
N PRO A 115 0.60 -14.72 9.53
CA PRO A 115 -0.34 -13.88 8.81
C PRO A 115 -0.82 -12.69 9.64
N ARG A 116 -0.92 -11.54 8.99
CA ARG A 116 -1.38 -10.29 9.62
C ARG A 116 -2.18 -9.44 8.64
N TRP A 117 -3.06 -8.64 9.20
CA TRP A 117 -3.82 -7.66 8.46
C TRP A 117 -3.92 -6.33 9.21
N ARG A 118 -4.15 -5.27 8.47
CA ARG A 118 -4.28 -3.91 8.98
C ARG A 118 -5.43 -3.20 8.30
N VAL A 119 -6.17 -2.41 9.07
CA VAL A 119 -7.13 -1.43 8.57
C VAL A 119 -6.66 -0.04 8.99
N SER A 120 -6.62 0.88 8.03
CA SER A 120 -6.10 2.23 8.25
C SER A 120 -7.07 3.28 7.68
N PRO A 121 -8.02 3.80 8.47
CA PRO A 121 -8.71 5.03 8.13
C PRO A 121 -7.74 6.22 8.16
N VAL A 122 -7.92 7.12 7.20
CA VAL A 122 -7.06 8.28 7.03
C VAL A 122 -7.88 9.52 6.71
N TRP A 123 -7.47 10.65 7.27
CA TRP A 123 -8.04 11.94 6.98
C TRP A 123 -6.94 12.94 6.64
N THR A 124 -7.09 13.62 5.51
CA THR A 124 -6.09 14.55 5.01
C THR A 124 -6.73 15.90 4.73
N TRP A 125 -6.08 16.94 5.21
CA TRP A 125 -6.42 18.33 4.95
C TRP A 125 -5.26 19.04 4.26
N PHE A 126 -5.55 19.73 3.16
CA PHE A 126 -4.65 20.58 2.41
C PHE A 126 -5.03 22.03 2.66
N PRO A 127 -4.43 22.70 3.68
CA PRO A 127 -4.67 24.11 3.95
C PRO A 127 -4.35 24.99 2.75
N THR A 128 -3.25 24.66 2.08
CA THR A 128 -2.76 25.32 0.85
C THR A 128 -2.23 24.27 -0.12
N GLU A 129 -1.87 24.66 -1.35
CA GLU A 129 -1.18 23.78 -2.30
C GLU A 129 0.22 23.34 -1.84
N TYR A 130 0.80 24.03 -0.85
CA TYR A 130 2.14 23.79 -0.32
C TYR A 130 2.14 23.09 1.05
N SER A 131 0.98 22.79 1.60
CA SER A 131 0.90 22.21 2.94
C SER A 131 -0.15 21.11 3.03
N LYS A 132 0.17 20.07 3.80
CA LYS A 132 -0.70 18.93 4.07
C LYS A 132 -0.62 18.55 5.54
N LEU A 133 -1.79 18.35 6.14
CA LEU A 133 -1.96 17.71 7.44
C LEU A 133 -2.68 16.38 7.23
N ARG A 134 -2.13 15.28 7.74
CA ARG A 134 -2.73 13.95 7.63
C ARG A 134 -2.79 13.29 8.99
N LEU A 135 -3.97 12.79 9.35
CA LEU A 135 -4.22 11.96 10.51
C LEU A 135 -4.54 10.55 10.02
N GLN A 136 -3.84 9.54 10.55
CA GLN A 136 -4.05 8.14 10.22
C GLN A 136 -4.09 7.32 11.50
N TYR A 137 -5.13 6.52 11.65
CA TYR A 137 -5.23 5.50 12.68
C TYR A 137 -4.98 4.14 12.03
N ASN A 138 -4.22 3.27 12.69
CA ASN A 138 -4.01 1.90 12.27
C ASN A 138 -4.53 0.95 13.33
N TYR A 139 -5.24 -0.07 12.89
CA TYR A 139 -5.62 -1.22 13.68
C TYR A 139 -5.01 -2.45 13.03
N ASP A 140 -4.04 -3.04 13.71
CA ASP A 140 -3.30 -4.21 13.28
C ASP A 140 -3.78 -5.45 14.01
N HIS A 141 -3.83 -6.57 13.31
CA HIS A 141 -4.03 -7.89 13.89
C HIS A 141 -2.98 -8.85 13.39
N GLN A 142 -2.29 -9.49 14.33
CA GLN A 142 -1.34 -10.56 14.07
C GLN A 142 -1.67 -11.75 14.96
N LYS A 143 -1.72 -12.95 14.37
CA LYS A 143 -2.20 -14.17 15.02
C LYS A 143 -1.52 -14.49 16.37
N LEU A 144 -0.22 -14.16 16.50
CA LEU A 144 0.57 -14.46 17.69
C LEU A 144 0.65 -13.30 18.69
N PHE A 145 0.68 -12.06 18.22
CA PHE A 145 0.84 -10.88 19.07
C PHE A 145 -0.50 -10.16 19.37
N GLY A 146 -1.61 -10.66 18.78
CA GLY A 146 -2.92 -10.08 19.00
C GLY A 146 -3.15 -8.79 18.23
N HIS A 147 -3.69 -7.78 18.93
CA HIS A 147 -4.09 -6.51 18.34
C HIS A 147 -3.14 -5.39 18.76
N GLU A 148 -2.77 -4.56 17.80
CA GLU A 148 -1.99 -3.34 18.03
C GLU A 148 -2.71 -2.15 17.41
N GLN A 149 -2.59 -0.98 18.03
CA GLN A 149 -3.20 0.26 17.56
C GLN A 149 -2.15 1.36 17.53
N SER A 150 -2.19 2.18 16.49
CA SER A 150 -1.31 3.33 16.37
C SER A 150 -2.02 4.53 15.74
N LEU A 151 -1.63 5.73 16.17
CA LEU A 151 -2.12 7.00 15.64
C LEU A 151 -0.94 7.80 15.10
N TRP A 152 -1.06 8.24 13.85
CA TRP A 152 -0.02 9.00 13.16
C TRP A 152 -0.54 10.36 12.75
N LEU A 153 0.25 11.39 13.07
CA LEU A 153 0.05 12.75 12.60
C LEU A 153 1.23 13.15 11.70
N GLN A 154 0.94 13.50 10.45
CA GLN A 154 1.95 13.94 9.49
C GLN A 154 1.68 15.39 9.09
N LEU A 155 2.71 16.21 9.20
CA LEU A 155 2.77 17.57 8.62
C LEU A 155 3.74 17.54 7.45
N GLU A 156 3.36 18.16 6.34
CA GLU A 156 4.21 18.27 5.15
C GLU A 156 4.13 19.69 4.61
N PHE A 157 5.27 20.28 4.32
CA PHE A 157 5.42 21.58 3.71
C PHE A 157 6.37 21.48 2.53
N LEU A 158 5.98 22.04 1.40
CA LEU A 158 6.82 22.16 0.22
C LEU A 158 7.45 23.56 0.24
N LEU A 159 8.79 23.61 0.22
CA LEU A 159 9.58 24.83 0.18
C LEU A 159 10.29 24.90 -1.17
N GLY A 160 10.17 26.01 -1.87
CA GLY A 160 10.85 26.24 -3.15
C GLY A 160 9.92 26.71 -4.26
N ALA A 161 10.51 27.06 -5.41
CA ALA A 161 9.75 27.43 -6.61
C ALA A 161 9.08 26.16 -7.18
N HIS A 162 7.76 26.07 -7.03
CA HIS A 162 6.97 25.02 -7.60
C HIS A 162 6.24 25.55 -8.83
N ALA A 163 6.34 24.86 -9.96
CA ALA A 163 5.52 25.16 -11.13
C ALA A 163 4.05 24.96 -10.73
N ALA A 164 3.23 26.00 -10.84
CA ALA A 164 1.82 25.94 -10.53
C ALA A 164 1.15 24.87 -11.40
N HIS A 165 0.75 23.75 -10.80
CA HIS A 165 -0.08 22.77 -11.47
C HIS A 165 -1.52 23.27 -11.46
N LYS A 166 -2.09 23.51 -12.65
CA LYS A 166 -3.53 23.66 -12.79
C LYS A 166 -4.18 22.32 -12.45
N PHE A 167 -4.88 22.26 -11.34
CA PHE A 167 -5.69 21.10 -10.91
C PHE A 167 -6.96 20.99 -11.76
#